data_f7246adbe91c5f5cc05a676568641730
#
_entry.id   f7246adbe91c5f5cc05a676568641730
#
_cell.length_a   1.000
_cell.length_b   1.000
_cell.length_c   1.000
_cell.angle_alpha   90.00
_cell.angle_beta   90.00
_cell.angle_gamma   90.00
#
_symmetry.space_group_name_H-M   'P 1'
#
loop_
_entity.id
_entity.type
_entity.pdbx_description
1 polymer ?
#
loop_
_entity_poly.entity_id
_entity_poly.type
_entity_poly.pdbx_seq_one_letter_code
_entity_poly.pdbx_strand_id
1 'polypeptide(L)'
;LSGKAVTGIIHLINKTPIMWYSKKQSTSETATYGAEFVSGRTCIEQIIDLWTSLRYLGIPINDISYAFGDNDAMINSASFPHTRLHKRHNILTFHFVRSMISRGFIALNHLRSENNLSDILTKHWSHTSVYNLLKPAFYHRGNTADLYDDDTPECLDSILEDRQLDTAHSNGEY
;
A
#
# COMPACT_ATOMS: atom_id res chain seq x y z
N LEU A 1 2.23 26.44 -10.55
CA LEU A 1 2.29 25.07 -9.99
C LEU A 1 0.85 24.58 -9.84
N SER A 2 0.43 23.58 -10.59
CA SER A 2 -0.92 23.03 -10.48
C SER A 2 -0.96 22.20 -9.19
N GLY A 3 -1.70 22.61 -8.18
CA GLY A 3 -1.80 21.94 -6.87
C GLY A 3 -2.38 20.51 -6.87
N LYS A 4 -2.06 19.73 -7.92
CA LYS A 4 -2.50 18.34 -8.08
C LYS A 4 -1.50 17.39 -7.45
N ALA A 5 -2.00 16.43 -6.67
CA ALA A 5 -1.19 15.37 -6.07
C ALA A 5 -0.63 14.41 -7.14
N VAL A 6 0.44 13.72 -6.79
CA VAL A 6 1.02 12.62 -7.58
C VAL A 6 0.70 11.31 -6.85
N THR A 7 0.13 10.36 -7.58
CA THR A 7 -0.05 8.98 -7.10
C THR A 7 1.22 8.20 -7.38
N GLY A 8 1.81 7.62 -6.34
CA GLY A 8 2.93 6.68 -6.42
C GLY A 8 2.48 5.33 -5.91
N ILE A 9 2.73 4.26 -6.67
CA ILE A 9 2.37 2.89 -6.31
C ILE A 9 3.52 1.97 -6.72
N ILE A 10 3.84 1.00 -5.86
CA ILE A 10 4.78 -0.08 -6.17
C ILE A 10 4.08 -1.40 -5.84
N HIS A 11 4.07 -2.32 -6.78
CA HIS A 11 3.56 -3.67 -6.58
C HIS A 11 4.72 -4.64 -6.40
N LEU A 12 4.60 -5.48 -5.38
CA LEU A 12 5.58 -6.52 -5.07
C LEU A 12 4.91 -7.89 -5.13
N ILE A 13 5.63 -8.88 -5.65
CA ILE A 13 5.31 -10.30 -5.50
C ILE A 13 6.49 -10.96 -4.77
N ASN A 14 6.22 -11.61 -3.64
CA ASN A 14 7.24 -12.23 -2.80
C ASN A 14 8.40 -11.27 -2.49
N LYS A 15 8.07 -10.03 -2.06
CA LYS A 15 9.01 -8.95 -1.74
C LYS A 15 9.79 -8.38 -2.95
N THR A 16 9.57 -8.89 -4.16
CA THR A 16 10.23 -8.40 -5.37
C THR A 16 9.36 -7.36 -6.07
N PRO A 17 9.86 -6.14 -6.31
CA PRO A 17 9.14 -5.15 -7.09
C PRO A 17 8.94 -5.63 -8.52
N ILE A 18 7.70 -5.68 -8.98
CA ILE A 18 7.35 -6.14 -10.33
C ILE A 18 6.77 -5.02 -11.20
N MET A 19 6.16 -4.04 -10.58
CA MET A 19 5.52 -2.93 -11.27
C MET A 19 5.53 -1.67 -10.42
N TRP A 20 5.73 -0.53 -11.04
CA TRP A 20 5.62 0.78 -10.40
C TRP A 20 4.77 1.72 -11.24
N TYR A 21 4.13 2.67 -10.57
CA TYR A 21 3.26 3.65 -11.18
C TYR A 21 3.48 5.02 -10.53
N SER A 22 3.72 6.03 -11.36
CA SER A 22 3.81 7.42 -10.92
C SER A 22 3.05 8.29 -11.90
N LYS A 23 1.97 8.92 -11.44
CA LYS A 23 1.15 9.78 -12.28
C LYS A 23 0.51 10.90 -11.48
N LYS A 24 0.53 12.09 -12.06
CA LYS A 24 -0.20 13.24 -11.54
C LYS A 24 -1.71 12.99 -11.63
N GLN A 25 -2.42 13.20 -10.53
CA GLN A 25 -3.87 12.98 -10.49
C GLN A 25 -4.59 13.95 -11.44
N SER A 26 -5.64 13.46 -12.08
CA SER A 26 -6.49 14.30 -12.96
C SER A 26 -7.34 15.28 -12.15
N THR A 27 -7.79 14.85 -10.97
CA THR A 27 -8.57 15.66 -10.04
C THR A 27 -7.67 16.48 -9.12
N SER A 28 -8.12 17.67 -8.74
CA SER A 28 -7.47 18.46 -7.70
C SER A 28 -8.24 18.26 -6.40
N GLU A 29 -7.64 17.53 -5.48
CA GLU A 29 -8.21 17.30 -4.16
C GLU A 29 -7.78 18.43 -3.21
N THR A 30 -8.72 18.93 -2.43
CA THR A 30 -8.45 20.02 -1.46
C THR A 30 -7.79 19.54 -0.17
N ALA A 31 -7.67 18.25 0.02
CA ALA A 31 -6.98 17.64 1.17
C ALA A 31 -6.28 16.34 0.76
N THR A 32 -5.18 16.03 1.44
CA THR A 32 -4.41 14.79 1.29
C THR A 32 -5.27 13.54 1.42
N TYR A 33 -6.22 13.52 2.36
CA TYR A 33 -7.19 12.44 2.55
C TYR A 33 -7.92 12.03 1.25
N GLY A 34 -8.40 12.99 0.45
CA GLY A 34 -9.07 12.68 -0.82
C GLY A 34 -8.11 12.13 -1.87
N ALA A 35 -6.91 12.70 -1.95
CA ALA A 35 -5.86 12.25 -2.86
C ALA A 35 -5.42 10.81 -2.54
N GLU A 36 -5.35 10.45 -1.25
CA GLU A 36 -5.02 9.09 -0.81
C GLU A 36 -6.11 8.07 -1.18
N PHE A 37 -7.39 8.43 -1.10
CA PHE A 37 -8.46 7.54 -1.59
C PHE A 37 -8.38 7.30 -3.10
N VAL A 38 -8.02 8.32 -3.88
CA VAL A 38 -7.80 8.17 -5.33
C VAL A 38 -6.61 7.24 -5.60
N SER A 39 -5.51 7.40 -4.86
CA SER A 39 -4.35 6.51 -4.95
C SER A 39 -4.70 5.07 -4.55
N GLY A 40 -5.40 4.89 -3.43
CA GLY A 40 -5.86 3.59 -2.96
C GLY A 40 -6.77 2.89 -3.97
N ARG A 41 -7.72 3.60 -4.58
CA ARG A 41 -8.56 3.06 -5.65
C ARG A 41 -7.72 2.59 -6.83
N THR A 42 -6.79 3.42 -7.31
CA THR A 42 -5.92 3.08 -8.43
C THR A 42 -5.06 1.85 -8.12
N CYS A 43 -4.52 1.78 -6.91
CA CYS A 43 -3.78 0.61 -6.44
C CYS A 43 -4.63 -0.68 -6.49
N ILE A 44 -5.86 -0.62 -5.99
CA ILE A 44 -6.78 -1.76 -5.97
C ILE A 44 -7.14 -2.20 -7.40
N GLU A 45 -7.44 -1.27 -8.30
CA GLU A 45 -7.73 -1.56 -9.70
C GLU A 45 -6.54 -2.29 -10.36
N GLN A 46 -5.31 -1.84 -10.11
CA GLN A 46 -4.10 -2.50 -10.62
C GLN A 46 -3.87 -3.89 -10.00
N ILE A 47 -4.18 -4.09 -8.72
CA ILE A 47 -4.10 -5.41 -8.09
C ILE A 47 -5.10 -6.38 -8.74
N ILE A 48 -6.33 -5.93 -9.04
CA ILE A 48 -7.33 -6.76 -9.71
C ILE A 48 -6.86 -7.16 -11.11
N ASP A 49 -6.28 -6.23 -11.86
CA ASP A 49 -5.72 -6.50 -13.19
C ASP A 49 -4.56 -7.50 -13.11
N LEU A 50 -3.69 -7.34 -12.11
CA LEU A 50 -2.59 -8.27 -11.85
C LEU A 50 -3.10 -9.66 -11.49
N TRP A 51 -4.09 -9.77 -10.62
CA TRP A 51 -4.73 -11.05 -10.27
C TRP A 51 -5.33 -11.73 -11.50
N THR A 52 -6.02 -10.97 -12.33
CA THR A 52 -6.61 -11.49 -13.56
C THR A 52 -5.52 -12.05 -14.49
N SER A 53 -4.43 -11.32 -14.65
CA SER A 53 -3.30 -11.73 -15.47
C SER A 53 -2.61 -12.99 -14.93
N LEU A 54 -2.36 -13.05 -13.62
CA LEU A 54 -1.74 -14.20 -12.97
C LEU A 54 -2.62 -15.47 -13.08
N ARG A 55 -3.93 -15.32 -12.86
CA ARG A 55 -4.88 -16.44 -13.04
C ARG A 55 -4.93 -16.92 -14.48
N TYR A 56 -4.88 -16.02 -15.45
CA TYR A 56 -4.81 -16.39 -16.86
C TYR A 56 -3.56 -17.21 -17.18
N LEU A 57 -2.44 -16.94 -16.50
CA LEU A 57 -1.20 -17.71 -16.58
C LEU A 57 -1.23 -19.01 -15.76
N GLY A 58 -2.34 -19.36 -15.14
CA GLY A 58 -2.49 -20.56 -14.35
C GLY A 58 -1.91 -20.49 -12.94
N ILE A 59 -1.55 -19.30 -12.47
CA ILE A 59 -1.03 -19.08 -11.12
C ILE A 59 -2.22 -18.92 -10.15
N PRO A 60 -2.37 -19.83 -9.16
CA PRO A 60 -3.45 -19.73 -8.19
C PRO A 60 -3.19 -18.55 -7.24
N ILE A 61 -4.23 -17.73 -7.01
CA ILE A 61 -4.21 -16.67 -6.00
C ILE A 61 -5.32 -17.02 -5.01
N ASN A 62 -4.91 -17.47 -3.84
CA ASN A 62 -5.81 -17.96 -2.80
C ASN A 62 -5.93 -17.01 -1.62
N ASP A 63 -4.96 -16.12 -1.44
CA ASP A 63 -4.86 -15.23 -0.29
C ASP A 63 -5.22 -13.78 -0.61
N ILE A 64 -5.43 -13.00 0.44
CA ILE A 64 -5.68 -11.56 0.39
C ILE A 64 -4.43 -10.84 -0.07
N SER A 65 -4.57 -9.81 -0.92
CA SER A 65 -3.47 -8.88 -1.20
C SER A 65 -3.38 -7.81 -0.13
N TYR A 66 -2.17 -7.55 0.34
CA TYR A 66 -1.90 -6.49 1.30
C TYR A 66 -1.58 -5.19 0.56
N ALA A 67 -2.26 -4.11 0.92
CA ALA A 67 -1.96 -2.76 0.46
C ALA A 67 -1.54 -1.90 1.66
N PHE A 68 -0.52 -1.09 1.47
CA PHE A 68 0.05 -0.23 2.51
C PHE A 68 -0.07 1.23 2.11
N GLY A 69 -0.41 2.08 3.06
CA GLY A 69 -0.47 3.52 2.91
C GLY A 69 0.00 4.23 4.17
N ASP A 70 0.40 5.50 4.05
CA ASP A 70 0.92 6.31 5.14
C ASP A 70 -0.15 7.22 5.82
N ASN A 71 -1.40 7.18 5.34
CA ASN A 71 -2.47 8.02 5.84
C ASN A 71 -3.44 7.24 6.75
N ASP A 72 -3.22 7.30 8.06
CA ASP A 72 -4.08 6.66 9.07
C ASP A 72 -5.56 7.01 8.94
N ALA A 73 -5.87 8.28 8.65
CA ALA A 73 -7.26 8.72 8.56
C ALA A 73 -7.98 8.05 7.37
N MET A 74 -7.28 7.87 6.24
CA MET A 74 -7.79 7.14 5.08
C MET A 74 -8.00 5.67 5.40
N ILE A 75 -7.01 5.02 6.01
CA ILE A 75 -7.02 3.60 6.34
C ILE A 75 -8.15 3.29 7.34
N ASN A 76 -8.22 4.04 8.43
CA ASN A 76 -9.27 3.89 9.43
C ASN A 76 -10.66 4.11 8.83
N SER A 77 -10.79 5.12 7.96
CA SER A 77 -12.04 5.42 7.27
C SER A 77 -12.48 4.32 6.30
N ALA A 78 -11.52 3.66 5.65
CA ALA A 78 -11.78 2.56 4.74
C ALA A 78 -12.09 1.25 5.46
N SER A 79 -11.44 0.98 6.60
CA SER A 79 -11.48 -0.30 7.29
C SER A 79 -12.62 -0.40 8.31
N PHE A 80 -12.97 0.69 9.01
CA PHE A 80 -14.01 0.64 10.04
C PHE A 80 -15.42 0.86 9.49
N PRO A 81 -16.38 -0.05 9.75
CA PRO A 81 -17.75 0.01 9.20
C PRO A 81 -18.54 1.27 9.59
N HIS A 82 -18.33 1.79 10.79
CA HIS A 82 -19.07 2.94 11.33
C HIS A 82 -18.55 4.30 10.89
N THR A 83 -17.44 4.34 10.15
CA THR A 83 -16.84 5.59 9.70
C THR A 83 -17.68 6.24 8.61
N ARG A 84 -17.95 7.54 8.75
CA ARG A 84 -18.71 8.32 7.77
C ARG A 84 -17.78 9.06 6.82
N LEU A 85 -18.19 9.13 5.55
CA LEU A 85 -17.50 9.93 4.55
C LEU A 85 -17.73 11.43 4.81
N HIS A 86 -16.66 12.19 4.96
CA HIS A 86 -16.73 13.64 5.16
C HIS A 86 -16.87 14.45 3.86
N LYS A 87 -16.52 13.86 2.70
CA LYS A 87 -16.52 14.56 1.40
C LYS A 87 -17.35 13.81 0.36
N ARG A 88 -18.47 14.42 -0.06
CA ARG A 88 -19.43 13.80 -0.99
C ARG A 88 -18.85 13.47 -2.38
N HIS A 89 -17.90 14.25 -2.89
CA HIS A 89 -17.34 14.02 -4.23
C HIS A 89 -16.48 12.74 -4.33
N ASN A 90 -16.02 12.19 -3.20
CA ASN A 90 -15.25 10.94 -3.15
C ASN A 90 -16.10 9.71 -2.83
N ILE A 91 -17.43 9.83 -2.85
CA ILE A 91 -18.34 8.77 -2.37
C ILE A 91 -18.15 7.45 -3.14
N LEU A 92 -17.99 7.51 -4.46
CA LEU A 92 -17.80 6.30 -5.28
C LEU A 92 -16.47 5.62 -4.98
N THR A 93 -15.41 6.39 -4.87
CA THR A 93 -14.06 5.89 -4.52
C THR A 93 -14.05 5.28 -3.12
N PHE A 94 -14.66 5.95 -2.16
CA PHE A 94 -14.79 5.48 -0.79
C PHE A 94 -15.53 4.13 -0.71
N HIS A 95 -16.70 4.03 -1.32
CA HIS A 95 -17.48 2.78 -1.31
C HIS A 95 -16.80 1.66 -2.10
N PHE A 96 -16.09 1.98 -3.19
CA PHE A 96 -15.31 1.00 -3.93
C PHE A 96 -14.22 0.37 -3.06
N VAL A 97 -13.38 1.20 -2.42
CA VAL A 97 -12.29 0.72 -1.54
C VAL A 97 -12.86 -0.16 -0.42
N ARG A 98 -13.88 0.31 0.28
CA ARG A 98 -14.56 -0.46 1.35
C ARG A 98 -15.16 -1.77 0.86
N SER A 99 -15.76 -1.77 -0.32
CA SER A 99 -16.32 -2.98 -0.91
C SER A 99 -15.24 -4.03 -1.19
N MET A 100 -14.04 -3.63 -1.63
CA MET A 100 -12.94 -4.55 -1.88
C MET A 100 -12.36 -5.11 -0.57
N ILE A 101 -12.26 -4.30 0.48
CA ILE A 101 -11.85 -4.75 1.81
C ILE A 101 -12.89 -5.73 2.39
N SER A 102 -14.17 -5.37 2.38
CA SER A 102 -15.24 -6.22 2.94
C SER A 102 -15.43 -7.55 2.23
N ARG A 103 -15.05 -7.62 0.95
CA ARG A 103 -15.06 -8.87 0.17
C ARG A 103 -13.81 -9.73 0.39
N GLY A 104 -12.84 -9.28 1.18
CA GLY A 104 -11.61 -10.00 1.44
C GLY A 104 -10.64 -10.03 0.25
N PHE A 105 -10.76 -9.11 -0.72
CA PHE A 105 -9.77 -8.99 -1.79
C PHE A 105 -8.49 -8.33 -1.32
N ILE A 106 -8.62 -7.32 -0.43
CA ILE A 106 -7.52 -6.46 0.00
C ILE A 106 -7.59 -6.26 1.50
N ALA A 107 -6.44 -6.34 2.16
CA ALA A 107 -6.23 -5.82 3.49
C ALA A 107 -5.43 -4.51 3.38
N LEU A 108 -5.97 -3.43 3.92
CA LEU A 108 -5.32 -2.12 3.90
C LEU A 108 -4.65 -1.86 5.25
N ASN A 109 -3.36 -1.58 5.22
CA ASN A 109 -2.52 -1.44 6.40
C ASN A 109 -1.78 -0.11 6.43
N HIS A 110 -1.53 0.40 7.63
CA HIS A 110 -0.71 1.59 7.81
C HIS A 110 0.78 1.24 7.71
N LEU A 111 1.52 2.09 7.01
CA LEU A 111 2.98 2.04 6.93
C LEU A 111 3.51 3.44 7.20
N ARG A 112 4.50 3.57 8.07
CA ARG A 112 5.15 4.87 8.34
C ARG A 112 5.76 5.43 7.05
N SER A 113 5.66 6.75 6.85
CA SER A 113 6.15 7.42 5.64
C SER A 113 7.64 7.16 5.38
N GLU A 114 8.45 7.01 6.43
CA GLU A 114 9.88 6.69 6.35
C GLU A 114 10.17 5.32 5.72
N ASN A 115 9.22 4.38 5.81
CA ASN A 115 9.31 3.04 5.25
C ASN A 115 8.50 2.88 3.95
N ASN A 116 7.82 3.94 3.52
CA ASN A 116 6.97 3.90 2.34
C ASN A 116 7.79 4.04 1.06
N LEU A 117 8.11 2.91 0.45
CA LEU A 117 8.89 2.85 -0.79
C LEU A 117 8.24 3.64 -1.94
N SER A 118 6.91 3.76 -1.98
CA SER A 118 6.21 4.48 -3.04
C SER A 118 6.42 6.00 -2.99
N ASP A 119 6.88 6.54 -1.87
CA ASP A 119 7.17 7.96 -1.69
C ASP A 119 8.28 8.46 -2.62
N ILE A 120 9.20 7.58 -3.03
CA ILE A 120 10.23 7.94 -4.02
C ILE A 120 9.64 8.31 -5.39
N LEU A 121 8.42 7.85 -5.67
CA LEU A 121 7.72 8.13 -6.93
C LEU A 121 6.89 9.43 -6.89
N THR A 122 6.72 10.01 -5.71
CA THR A 122 5.84 11.17 -5.48
C THR A 122 6.58 12.43 -5.07
N LYS A 123 7.77 12.31 -4.49
CA LYS A 123 8.55 13.40 -3.88
C LYS A 123 9.98 13.42 -4.43
N HIS A 124 10.61 14.59 -4.36
CA HIS A 124 12.06 14.70 -4.59
C HIS A 124 12.82 14.29 -3.32
N TRP A 125 13.71 13.34 -3.48
CA TRP A 125 14.51 12.79 -2.39
C TRP A 125 16.00 13.06 -2.61
N SER A 126 16.78 13.18 -1.53
CA SER A 126 18.23 13.15 -1.63
C SER A 126 18.70 11.74 -2.02
N HIS A 127 19.86 11.64 -2.67
CA HIS A 127 20.43 10.35 -3.09
C HIS A 127 20.59 9.37 -1.90
N THR A 128 21.03 9.86 -0.76
CA THR A 128 21.23 9.05 0.45
C THR A 128 19.90 8.48 0.99
N SER A 129 18.84 9.29 1.01
CA SER A 129 17.51 8.84 1.47
C SER A 129 16.88 7.83 0.52
N VAL A 130 17.02 8.04 -0.80
CA VAL A 130 16.53 7.09 -1.82
C VAL A 130 17.23 5.74 -1.68
N TYR A 131 18.54 5.73 -1.48
CA TYR A 131 19.30 4.50 -1.34
C TYR A 131 18.80 3.64 -0.17
N ASN A 132 18.57 4.25 1.00
CA ASN A 132 18.08 3.54 2.17
C ASN A 132 16.69 2.92 1.96
N LEU A 133 15.78 3.62 1.25
CA LEU A 133 14.47 3.10 0.90
C LEU A 133 14.52 1.97 -0.13
N LEU A 134 15.45 2.05 -1.08
CA LEU A 134 15.55 1.06 -2.16
C LEU A 134 16.33 -0.20 -1.75
N LYS A 135 17.28 -0.09 -0.80
CA LYS A 135 18.14 -1.20 -0.38
C LYS A 135 17.36 -2.47 -0.04
N PRO A 136 16.24 -2.44 0.74
CA PRO A 136 15.46 -3.63 1.04
C PRO A 136 14.73 -4.25 -0.16
N ALA A 137 14.46 -3.45 -1.21
CA ALA A 137 13.70 -3.88 -2.37
C ALA A 137 14.59 -4.40 -3.52
N PHE A 138 15.86 -4.04 -3.52
CA PHE A 138 16.80 -4.43 -4.57
C PHE A 138 17.87 -5.38 -4.01
N TYR A 139 17.91 -6.56 -4.60
CA TYR A 139 18.91 -7.57 -4.30
C TYR A 139 20.29 -7.07 -4.76
N HIS A 140 21.19 -6.79 -3.80
CA HIS A 140 22.53 -6.32 -4.11
C HIS A 140 23.54 -7.46 -4.02
N ARG A 141 24.16 -7.84 -5.13
CA ARG A 141 25.24 -8.86 -5.27
C ARG A 141 24.90 -10.28 -4.78
N GLY A 142 23.63 -10.65 -4.65
CA GLY A 142 23.25 -11.96 -4.16
C GLY A 142 23.56 -12.21 -2.67
N ASN A 143 23.95 -11.20 -1.93
CA ASN A 143 24.20 -11.30 -0.50
C ASN A 143 23.04 -10.70 0.30
N THR A 144 22.27 -11.55 0.96
CA THR A 144 21.15 -11.12 1.82
C THR A 144 21.61 -10.71 3.22
N ALA A 145 22.83 -11.02 3.62
CA ALA A 145 23.36 -10.65 4.94
C ALA A 145 23.43 -9.14 5.14
N ASP A 146 23.71 -8.37 4.08
CA ASP A 146 23.76 -6.90 4.13
C ASP A 146 22.37 -6.25 4.25
N LEU A 147 21.28 -7.03 4.15
CA LEU A 147 19.92 -6.55 4.34
C LEU A 147 19.49 -6.52 5.81
N TYR A 148 20.24 -7.19 6.66
CA TYR A 148 19.94 -7.38 8.09
C TYR A 148 20.93 -6.67 9.01
N ASP A 149 21.59 -5.60 8.56
CA ASP A 149 22.31 -4.71 9.45
C ASP A 149 21.33 -4.12 10.49
N ASP A 150 21.69 -4.19 11.77
CA ASP A 150 20.85 -3.84 12.94
C ASP A 150 20.31 -2.38 12.92
N ASP A 151 20.76 -1.53 11.99
CA ASP A 151 20.31 -0.15 11.80
C ASP A 151 19.23 -0.02 10.68
N THR A 152 18.75 -1.11 10.06
CA THR A 152 17.66 -1.03 9.08
C THR A 152 16.32 -0.90 9.80
N PRO A 153 15.44 0.05 9.40
CA PRO A 153 14.08 0.10 9.92
C PRO A 153 13.38 -1.25 9.66
N GLU A 154 12.61 -1.67 10.66
CA GLU A 154 11.90 -2.96 10.74
C GLU A 154 11.44 -3.45 9.36
N CYS A 155 11.98 -4.60 8.95
CA CYS A 155 11.67 -5.22 7.66
C CYS A 155 10.15 -5.48 7.58
N LEU A 156 9.58 -5.42 6.38
CA LEU A 156 8.18 -5.79 6.11
C LEU A 156 7.74 -7.10 6.78
N ASP A 157 8.67 -7.98 7.10
CA ASP A 157 8.44 -9.25 7.80
C ASP A 157 7.97 -9.06 9.24
N SER A 158 8.58 -8.14 10.01
CA SER A 158 8.18 -7.86 11.41
C SER A 158 6.77 -7.26 11.46
N ILE A 159 6.42 -6.44 10.46
CA ILE A 159 5.08 -5.84 10.35
C ILE A 159 4.02 -6.90 10.03
N LEU A 160 4.37 -7.94 9.30
CA LEU A 160 3.45 -9.03 8.94
C LEU A 160 3.32 -10.06 10.08
N GLU A 161 4.39 -10.32 10.82
CA GLU A 161 4.40 -11.27 11.95
C GLU A 161 3.61 -10.74 13.16
N ASP A 162 3.78 -9.46 13.52
CA ASP A 162 3.04 -8.84 14.63
C ASP A 162 1.52 -8.86 14.42
N ARG A 163 1.05 -8.78 13.18
CA ARG A 163 -0.40 -8.81 12.90
C ARG A 163 -1.00 -10.20 12.79
N GLN A 164 -0.21 -11.24 12.51
CA GLN A 164 -0.70 -12.61 12.61
C GLN A 164 -1.00 -12.99 14.06
N LEU A 165 -0.27 -12.42 15.02
CA LEU A 165 -0.52 -12.60 16.44
C LEU A 165 -1.79 -11.88 16.92
N ASP A 166 -2.06 -10.66 16.42
CA ASP A 166 -3.25 -9.89 16.81
C ASP A 166 -4.55 -10.49 16.26
N THR A 167 -4.51 -11.09 15.06
CA THR A 167 -5.68 -11.79 14.49
C THR A 167 -5.97 -13.13 15.17
N ALA A 168 -4.95 -13.80 15.72
CA ALA A 168 -5.13 -15.04 16.48
C ALA A 168 -5.79 -14.80 17.86
N HIS A 169 -5.55 -13.65 18.48
CA HIS A 169 -6.15 -13.29 19.77
C HIS A 169 -7.59 -12.76 19.66
N SER A 170 -8.00 -12.20 18.51
CA SER A 170 -9.37 -11.70 18.33
C SER A 170 -10.41 -12.78 17.99
N ASN A 171 -10.00 -13.97 17.63
CA ASN A 171 -10.88 -15.09 17.25
C ASN A 171 -11.13 -16.11 18.38
N GLY A 172 -10.71 -15.83 19.60
CA GLY A 172 -10.76 -16.75 20.73
C GLY A 172 -11.84 -16.52 21.78
N GLU A 173 -12.72 -15.52 21.62
CA GLU A 173 -13.81 -15.29 22.60
C GLU A 173 -15.14 -15.04 21.87
N TYR A 174 -15.86 -16.14 21.65
CA TYR A 174 -17.34 -16.22 21.65
C TYR A 174 -17.77 -17.60 22.08
#